data_766c3536b6f3b317aa3d30649cc7dff3
#
_entry.id   766c3536b6f3b317aa3d30649cc7dff3
#
_cell.length_a   1.000
_cell.length_b   1.000
_cell.length_c   1.000
_cell.angle_alpha   90.00
_cell.angle_beta   90.00
_cell.angle_gamma   90.00
#
_symmetry.space_group_name_H-M   'P 1'
#
loop_
_entity.id
_entity.type
_entity.pdbx_description
1 polymer ?
#
loop_
_entity_poly.entity_id
_entity_poly.type
_entity_poly.pdbx_seq_one_letter_code
_entity_poly.pdbx_strand_id
1 'polypeptide(L)'
;MKTLHYKGYIGSIEISEEDNCLYGKVLDLPNDTEITYEGETVAGLKKDFVGAVDDYIAMCEANGIQPRKSYTGTLNVRISPETHTRIAAMAREAGITINAFIRQALDKSVSVSAR
;
A
#
# COMPACT_ATOMS: atom_id res chain seq x y z
N MET A 1 14.50 -0.20 -0.76
CA MET A 1 14.15 -0.34 0.66
C MET A 1 13.09 -1.41 0.81
N LYS A 2 13.25 -2.26 1.80
CA LYS A 2 12.28 -3.33 2.03
C LYS A 2 11.19 -2.88 2.99
N THR A 3 10.01 -3.42 2.79
CA THR A 3 8.84 -3.15 3.61
C THR A 3 8.15 -4.46 3.96
N LEU A 4 7.27 -4.40 4.93
CA LEU A 4 6.41 -5.52 5.30
C LEU A 4 5.05 -5.34 4.64
N HIS A 5 4.40 -6.42 4.26
CA HIS A 5 3.10 -6.40 3.58
C HIS A 5 2.16 -7.41 4.20
N TYR A 6 0.95 -6.99 4.53
CA TYR A 6 -0.07 -7.89 5.07
C TYR A 6 -1.46 -7.29 4.91
N LYS A 7 -2.36 -8.03 4.29
CA LYS A 7 -3.76 -7.61 4.08
C LYS A 7 -3.92 -6.21 3.48
N GLY A 8 -3.02 -5.85 2.55
CA GLY A 8 -3.05 -4.54 1.91
C GLY A 8 -2.38 -3.43 2.70
N TYR A 9 -1.87 -3.72 3.90
CA TYR A 9 -1.12 -2.75 4.69
C TYR A 9 0.37 -2.92 4.44
N ILE A 10 1.05 -1.80 4.27
CA ILE A 10 2.50 -1.77 4.05
C ILE A 10 3.15 -1.14 5.26
N GLY A 11 4.14 -1.82 5.83
CA GLY A 11 4.82 -1.34 7.02
C GLY A 11 6.29 -1.06 6.80
N SER A 12 6.83 -0.09 7.53
CA SER A 12 8.24 0.24 7.49
C SER A 12 9.07 -0.70 8.35
N ILE A 13 10.38 -0.73 8.09
CA ILE A 13 11.36 -1.46 8.90
C ILE A 13 12.43 -0.47 9.28
N GLU A 14 12.56 -0.20 10.58
CA GLU A 14 13.51 0.77 11.09
C GLU A 14 14.31 0.18 12.24
N ILE A 15 15.49 0.74 12.48
CA ILE A 15 16.42 0.26 13.50
C ILE A 15 16.56 1.32 14.59
N SER A 16 16.40 0.89 15.84
CA SER A 16 16.71 1.72 16.98
C SER A 16 18.00 1.19 17.63
N GLU A 17 19.11 1.91 17.44
CA GLU A 17 20.37 1.54 18.06
C GLU A 17 20.32 1.75 19.56
N GLU A 18 19.60 2.78 19.98
CA GLU A 18 19.45 3.13 21.38
C GLU A 18 18.74 2.03 22.17
N ASP A 19 17.66 1.50 21.63
CA ASP A 19 16.88 0.45 22.27
C ASP A 19 17.27 -0.96 21.83
N ASN A 20 18.21 -1.04 20.89
CA ASN A 20 18.69 -2.30 20.33
C ASN A 20 17.56 -3.19 19.81
N CYS A 21 16.67 -2.58 19.04
CA CYS A 21 15.53 -3.30 18.48
C CYS A 21 15.14 -2.79 17.09
N LEU A 22 14.26 -3.51 16.45
CA LEU A 22 13.64 -3.11 15.19
C LEU A 22 12.24 -2.61 15.50
N TYR A 23 11.79 -1.64 14.74
CA TYR A 23 10.44 -1.10 14.89
C TYR A 23 9.91 -0.60 13.55
N GLY A 24 8.65 -0.25 13.51
CA GLY A 24 8.07 0.31 12.31
C GLY A 24 6.64 0.75 12.52
N LYS A 25 6.06 1.25 11.46
CA LYS A 25 4.66 1.67 11.45
C LYS A 25 4.05 1.39 10.09
N VAL A 26 2.74 1.25 10.05
CA VAL A 26 2.02 1.14 8.79
C VAL A 26 2.08 2.50 8.10
N LEU A 27 2.44 2.48 6.82
CA LEU A 27 2.66 3.69 6.03
C LEU A 27 1.37 4.24 5.44
N ASP A 28 1.34 5.58 5.26
CA ASP A 28 0.32 6.28 4.51
C ASP A 28 -1.12 6.10 5.01
N LEU A 29 -1.29 5.89 6.32
CA LEU A 29 -2.61 5.88 6.92
C LEU A 29 -3.10 7.32 7.19
N PRO A 30 -4.43 7.52 7.27
CA PRO A 30 -4.97 8.83 7.69
C PRO A 30 -4.42 9.24 9.06
N ASN A 31 -4.36 10.55 9.30
CA ASN A 31 -3.76 11.10 10.52
C ASN A 31 -4.40 10.63 11.83
N ASP A 32 -5.64 10.16 11.78
CA ASP A 32 -6.35 9.68 12.97
C ASP A 32 -6.06 8.21 13.30
N THR A 33 -5.22 7.56 12.50
CA THR A 33 -4.96 6.13 12.63
C THR A 33 -3.46 5.86 12.64
N GLU A 34 -3.00 5.13 13.65
CA GLU A 34 -1.59 4.74 13.75
C GLU A 34 -1.51 3.29 14.18
N ILE A 35 -0.70 2.52 13.45
CA ILE A 35 -0.43 1.12 13.75
C ILE A 35 1.08 0.97 13.82
N THR A 36 1.59 0.65 15.00
CA THR A 36 3.03 0.49 15.24
C THR A 36 3.33 -0.90 15.75
N TYR A 37 4.57 -1.31 15.61
CA TYR A 37 5.01 -2.64 16.00
C TYR A 37 6.53 -2.62 16.21
N GLU A 38 7.03 -3.63 16.94
CA GLU A 38 8.46 -3.73 17.22
C GLU A 38 8.87 -5.19 17.42
N GLY A 39 10.18 -5.44 17.42
CA GLY A 39 10.71 -6.76 17.65
C GLY A 39 12.23 -6.74 17.75
N GLU A 40 12.81 -7.75 18.37
CA GLU A 40 14.27 -7.85 18.50
C GLU A 40 14.92 -8.49 17.27
N THR A 41 14.13 -9.21 16.48
CA THR A 41 14.58 -9.87 15.27
C THR A 41 13.64 -9.54 14.13
N VAL A 42 14.07 -9.81 12.89
CA VAL A 42 13.21 -9.63 11.72
C VAL A 42 11.95 -10.49 11.83
N ALA A 43 12.10 -11.75 12.26
CA ALA A 43 10.96 -12.65 12.43
C ALA A 43 9.98 -12.12 13.50
N GLY A 44 10.53 -11.62 14.61
CA GLY A 44 9.72 -11.03 15.68
C GLY A 44 9.00 -9.78 15.23
N LEU A 45 9.68 -8.93 14.47
CA LEU A 45 9.09 -7.72 13.92
C LEU A 45 7.90 -8.05 12.98
N LYS A 46 8.08 -9.02 12.10
CA LYS A 46 7.02 -9.47 11.19
C LYS A 46 5.81 -9.99 11.95
N LYS A 47 6.06 -10.81 12.96
CA LYS A 47 5.00 -11.37 13.78
C LYS A 47 4.20 -10.27 14.48
N ASP A 48 4.91 -9.29 15.03
CA ASP A 48 4.27 -8.18 15.71
C ASP A 48 3.49 -7.29 14.74
N PHE A 49 4.02 -7.08 13.54
CA PHE A 49 3.34 -6.36 12.48
C PHE A 49 2.01 -7.03 12.11
N VAL A 50 2.04 -8.34 11.84
CA VAL A 50 0.84 -9.11 11.50
C VAL A 50 -0.18 -9.04 12.64
N GLY A 51 0.27 -9.22 13.87
CA GLY A 51 -0.59 -9.13 15.05
C GLY A 51 -1.21 -7.76 15.22
N ALA A 52 -0.42 -6.70 15.00
CA ALA A 52 -0.91 -5.33 15.13
C ALA A 52 -1.98 -5.01 14.08
N VAL A 53 -1.78 -5.46 12.84
CA VAL A 53 -2.78 -5.28 11.78
C VAL A 53 -4.06 -6.07 12.10
N ASP A 54 -3.92 -7.33 12.51
CA ASP A 54 -5.08 -8.16 12.85
C ASP A 54 -5.86 -7.58 14.04
N ASP A 55 -5.16 -7.08 15.06
CA ASP A 55 -5.79 -6.47 16.23
C ASP A 55 -6.56 -5.20 15.86
N TYR A 56 -5.98 -4.40 14.97
CA TYR A 56 -6.65 -3.19 14.47
C TYR A 56 -7.94 -3.54 13.73
N ILE A 57 -7.87 -4.52 12.82
CA ILE A 57 -9.04 -4.94 12.05
C ILE A 57 -10.13 -5.50 12.97
N ALA A 58 -9.73 -6.33 13.93
CA ALA A 58 -10.67 -6.91 14.90
C ALA A 58 -11.34 -5.83 15.77
N MET A 59 -10.57 -4.81 16.18
CA MET A 59 -11.10 -3.69 16.94
C MET A 59 -12.14 -2.92 16.11
N CYS A 60 -11.85 -2.69 14.84
CA CYS A 60 -12.78 -1.99 13.94
C CYS A 60 -14.08 -2.79 13.78
N GLU A 61 -13.98 -4.08 13.56
CA GLU A 61 -15.16 -4.95 13.42
C GLU A 61 -16.01 -4.94 14.68
N ALA A 62 -15.38 -5.03 15.84
CA ALA A 62 -16.06 -5.03 17.14
C ALA A 62 -16.84 -3.73 17.39
N ASN A 63 -16.37 -2.62 16.82
CA ASN A 63 -16.98 -1.31 17.00
C ASN A 63 -17.82 -0.85 15.80
N GLY A 64 -18.01 -1.71 14.80
CA GLY A 64 -18.79 -1.37 13.62
C GLY A 64 -18.14 -0.28 12.78
N ILE A 65 -16.81 -0.18 12.82
CA ILE A 65 -16.05 0.83 12.10
C ILE A 65 -15.36 0.17 10.90
N GLN A 66 -15.39 0.85 9.75
CA GLN A 66 -14.67 0.39 8.58
C GLN A 66 -13.17 0.61 8.79
N PRO A 67 -12.32 -0.44 8.67
CA PRO A 67 -10.87 -0.26 8.81
C PRO A 67 -10.32 0.76 7.82
N ARG A 68 -9.43 1.62 8.29
CA ARG A 68 -8.73 2.59 7.43
C ARG A 68 -7.73 1.85 6.56
N LYS A 69 -7.58 2.32 5.34
CA LYS A 69 -6.62 1.75 4.38
C LYS A 69 -5.75 2.84 3.80
N SER A 70 -4.49 2.51 3.55
CA SER A 70 -3.54 3.43 2.92
C SER A 70 -3.87 3.61 1.44
N TYR A 71 -4.22 2.51 0.78
CA TYR A 71 -4.35 2.47 -0.67
C TYR A 71 -5.74 1.98 -1.05
N THR A 72 -6.54 2.90 -1.60
CA THR A 72 -7.97 2.65 -1.85
C THR A 72 -8.30 2.29 -3.29
N GLY A 73 -7.30 2.28 -4.18
CA GLY A 73 -7.52 2.00 -5.59
C GLY A 73 -7.72 3.25 -6.44
N THR A 74 -7.68 4.43 -5.80
CA THR A 74 -7.81 5.71 -6.53
C THR A 74 -6.53 6.51 -6.34
N LEU A 75 -5.97 6.99 -7.43
CA LEU A 75 -4.82 7.87 -7.36
C LEU A 75 -4.84 8.87 -8.53
N ASN A 76 -4.20 10.00 -8.31
CA ASN A 76 -4.09 11.05 -9.33
C ASN A 76 -2.64 11.13 -9.77
N VAL A 77 -2.43 11.10 -11.08
CA VAL A 77 -1.08 11.16 -11.66
C VAL A 77 -1.05 12.29 -12.68
N ARG A 78 0.00 13.07 -12.62
CA ARG A 78 0.23 14.15 -13.61
C ARG A 78 1.18 13.61 -14.69
N ILE A 79 0.74 13.69 -15.94
CA ILE A 79 1.50 13.22 -17.11
C ILE A 79 1.64 14.36 -18.10
N SER A 80 2.54 14.18 -19.08
CA SER A 80 2.72 15.20 -20.12
C SER A 80 1.51 15.25 -21.05
N PRO A 81 1.20 16.42 -21.65
CA PRO A 81 0.13 16.49 -22.64
C PRO A 81 0.31 15.54 -23.80
N GLU A 82 1.55 15.29 -24.21
CA GLU A 82 1.85 14.35 -25.29
C GLU A 82 1.43 12.93 -24.94
N THR A 83 1.76 12.49 -23.73
CA THR A 83 1.40 11.16 -23.24
C THR A 83 -0.12 11.04 -23.11
N HIS A 84 -0.75 12.10 -22.60
CA HIS A 84 -2.21 12.14 -22.47
C HIS A 84 -2.89 11.96 -23.84
N THR A 85 -2.40 12.69 -24.85
CA THR A 85 -2.95 12.59 -26.20
C THR A 85 -2.77 11.18 -26.79
N ARG A 86 -1.61 10.60 -26.59
CA ARG A 86 -1.35 9.24 -27.07
C ARG A 86 -2.24 8.20 -26.41
N ILE A 87 -2.42 8.32 -25.11
CA ILE A 87 -3.29 7.42 -24.36
C ILE A 87 -4.72 7.53 -24.88
N ALA A 88 -5.20 8.76 -25.10
CA ALA A 88 -6.56 9.00 -25.60
C ALA A 88 -6.76 8.37 -26.98
N ALA A 89 -5.79 8.55 -27.87
CA ALA A 89 -5.85 7.99 -29.22
C ALA A 89 -5.84 6.45 -29.19
N MET A 90 -4.95 5.86 -28.42
CA MET A 90 -4.83 4.42 -28.33
C MET A 90 -6.06 3.75 -27.69
N ALA A 91 -6.63 4.41 -26.67
CA ALA A 91 -7.84 3.91 -26.03
C ALA A 91 -9.01 3.93 -27.01
N ARG A 92 -9.14 5.01 -27.78
CA ARG A 92 -10.19 5.14 -28.78
C ARG A 92 -10.08 4.07 -29.86
N GLU A 93 -8.86 3.83 -30.36
CA GLU A 93 -8.61 2.79 -31.37
C GLU A 93 -8.95 1.40 -30.83
N ALA A 94 -8.67 1.16 -29.55
CA ALA A 94 -8.97 -0.12 -28.91
C ALA A 94 -10.44 -0.25 -28.49
N GLY A 95 -11.23 0.81 -28.61
CA GLY A 95 -12.64 0.79 -28.22
C GLY A 95 -12.89 0.74 -26.73
N ILE A 96 -11.95 1.25 -25.93
CA ILE A 96 -12.06 1.26 -24.47
C ILE A 96 -11.93 2.71 -23.94
N THR A 97 -12.26 2.91 -22.67
CA THR A 97 -12.11 4.22 -22.05
C THR A 97 -10.65 4.49 -21.72
N ILE A 98 -10.29 5.77 -21.55
CA ILE A 98 -8.95 6.16 -21.12
C ILE A 98 -8.64 5.49 -19.77
N ASN A 99 -9.60 5.47 -18.85
CA ASN A 99 -9.42 4.86 -17.55
C ASN A 99 -9.12 3.35 -17.66
N ALA A 100 -9.85 2.64 -18.51
CA ALA A 100 -9.62 1.22 -18.74
C ALA A 100 -8.24 0.96 -19.34
N PHE A 101 -7.83 1.80 -20.28
CA PHE A 101 -6.52 1.70 -20.91
C PHE A 101 -5.40 1.85 -19.87
N ILE A 102 -5.50 2.88 -19.04
CA ILE A 102 -4.50 3.15 -18.00
C ILE A 102 -4.46 2.01 -16.99
N ARG A 103 -5.62 1.55 -16.53
CA ARG A 103 -5.70 0.44 -15.57
C ARG A 103 -5.01 -0.81 -16.11
N GLN A 104 -5.29 -1.17 -17.35
CA GLN A 104 -4.67 -2.34 -17.98
C GLN A 104 -3.15 -2.19 -18.09
N ALA A 105 -2.69 -1.00 -18.46
CA ALA A 105 -1.26 -0.72 -18.58
C ALA A 105 -0.56 -0.85 -17.23
N LEU A 106 -1.16 -0.32 -16.17
CA LEU A 106 -0.61 -0.38 -14.83
C LEU A 106 -0.62 -1.81 -14.28
N ASP A 107 -1.71 -2.53 -14.44
CA ASP A 107 -1.81 -3.93 -14.03
C ASP A 107 -0.72 -4.78 -14.68
N LYS A 108 -0.51 -4.59 -15.97
CA LYS A 108 0.53 -5.28 -16.71
C LYS A 108 1.92 -4.93 -16.18
N SER A 109 2.15 -3.67 -15.89
CA SER A 109 3.44 -3.18 -15.38
C SER A 109 3.79 -3.83 -14.05
N VAL A 110 2.86 -3.87 -13.10
CA VAL A 110 3.14 -4.44 -11.78
C VAL A 110 3.18 -5.97 -11.80
N SER A 111 2.45 -6.61 -12.70
CA SER A 111 2.52 -8.07 -12.87
C SER A 111 3.90 -8.50 -13.35
N VAL A 112 4.49 -7.75 -14.27
CA VAL A 112 5.85 -7.99 -14.73
C VAL A 112 6.84 -7.77 -13.60
N SER A 113 6.64 -6.72 -12.80
CA SER A 113 7.51 -6.38 -11.68
C SER A 113 7.46 -7.40 -10.55
N ALA A 114 6.33 -8.11 -10.40
CA ALA A 114 6.11 -9.08 -9.34
C ALA A 114 6.86 -10.40 -9.54
N ARG A 115 7.47 -10.61 -10.69
CA ARG A 115 8.20 -11.86 -11.00
C ARG A 115 9.60 -11.90 -10.37
#